data_5beb1c5ac0cf8dccbea572449c0faf4c
#
_entry.id   5beb1c5ac0cf8dccbea572449c0faf4c
#
_cell.length_a   1.000
_cell.length_b   1.000
_cell.length_c   1.000
_cell.angle_alpha   90.00
_cell.angle_beta   90.00
_cell.angle_gamma   90.00
#
_symmetry.space_group_name_H-M   'P 1'
#
loop_
_entity.id
_entity.type
_entity.pdbx_description
1 polymer ?
#
loop_
_entity_poly.entity_id
_entity_poly.type
_entity_poly.pdbx_seq_one_letter_code
_entity_poly.pdbx_strand_id
1 'polypeptide(L)'
;MTKAKSDKLTLKHIIGYGAGDCGGCFGLYMVSMFMARFLQVNLEVNAALLATILLIWNIWDAVNDPLMGTIMDICFAKAKPGADKFRPWILASIPIMFVGMVAFYAVPPMLGGGFATIAAAFILKIVFEAGYTMMNIGMGSLLGNMA
;
A
#
# COMPACT_ATOMS: atom_id res chain seq x y z
N MET A 1 -8.56 -41.49 -1.52
CA MET A 1 -9.33 -40.38 -0.88
C MET A 1 -8.52 -39.89 0.31
N THR A 2 -7.64 -38.92 0.10
CA THR A 2 -6.84 -38.29 1.15
C THR A 2 -7.75 -37.32 1.90
N LYS A 3 -8.03 -37.61 3.18
CA LYS A 3 -8.76 -36.71 4.07
C LYS A 3 -8.06 -35.35 4.08
N ALA A 4 -8.71 -34.32 3.53
CA ALA A 4 -8.31 -32.94 3.73
C ALA A 4 -8.27 -32.71 5.25
N LYS A 5 -7.06 -32.43 5.78
CA LYS A 5 -6.85 -32.02 7.16
C LYS A 5 -7.56 -30.67 7.28
N SER A 6 -8.69 -30.65 7.94
CA SER A 6 -9.35 -29.40 8.35
C SER A 6 -8.38 -28.69 9.31
N ASP A 7 -7.52 -27.84 8.77
CA ASP A 7 -6.71 -26.94 9.58
C ASP A 7 -7.66 -25.90 10.19
N LYS A 8 -8.13 -26.20 11.39
CA LYS A 8 -8.95 -25.26 12.16
C LYS A 8 -8.12 -23.99 12.37
N LEU A 9 -8.68 -22.88 11.90
CA LEU A 9 -8.11 -21.55 12.15
C LEU A 9 -7.87 -21.38 13.64
N THR A 10 -6.59 -21.25 14.01
CA THR A 10 -6.20 -21.01 15.39
C THR A 10 -6.35 -19.52 15.71
N LEU A 11 -6.69 -19.18 16.95
CA LEU A 11 -6.80 -17.80 17.42
C LEU A 11 -5.55 -16.96 17.06
N LYS A 12 -4.37 -17.58 17.06
CA LYS A 12 -3.12 -16.92 16.60
C LYS A 12 -3.16 -16.47 15.14
N HIS A 13 -3.76 -17.25 14.25
CA HIS A 13 -3.89 -16.89 12.84
C HIS A 13 -4.87 -15.73 12.68
N ILE A 14 -5.98 -15.72 13.43
CA ILE A 14 -6.98 -14.66 13.39
C ILE A 14 -6.39 -13.35 13.91
N ILE A 15 -5.70 -13.38 15.06
CA ILE A 15 -5.05 -12.20 15.64
C ILE A 15 -3.93 -11.69 14.73
N GLY A 16 -3.09 -12.57 14.19
CA GLY A 16 -2.00 -12.20 13.29
C GLY A 16 -2.49 -11.55 12.01
N TYR A 17 -3.56 -12.10 11.41
CA TYR A 17 -4.21 -11.50 10.23
C TYR A 17 -4.79 -10.13 10.56
N GLY A 18 -5.61 -10.03 11.62
CA GLY A 18 -6.25 -8.78 12.03
C GLY A 18 -5.24 -7.68 12.40
N ALA A 19 -4.14 -8.02 13.05
CA ALA A 19 -3.07 -7.07 13.37
C ALA A 19 -2.37 -6.55 12.10
N GLY A 20 -2.13 -7.41 11.11
CA GLY A 20 -1.56 -7.02 9.82
C GLY A 20 -2.48 -6.08 9.05
N ASP A 21 -3.75 -6.44 8.93
CA ASP A 21 -4.77 -5.63 8.25
C ASP A 21 -4.97 -4.27 8.93
N CYS A 22 -5.08 -4.26 10.25
CA CYS A 22 -5.19 -3.04 11.05
C CYS A 22 -3.98 -2.11 10.86
N GLY A 23 -2.76 -2.67 10.82
CA GLY A 23 -1.53 -1.91 10.58
C GLY A 23 -1.51 -1.26 9.20
N GLY A 24 -1.97 -1.97 8.18
CA GLY A 24 -2.07 -1.44 6.82
C GLY A 24 -3.12 -0.34 6.68
N CYS A 25 -4.30 -0.57 7.22
CA CYS A 25 -5.36 0.44 7.27
C CYS A 25 -4.89 1.70 8.02
N PHE A 26 -4.20 1.55 9.15
CA PHE A 26 -3.66 2.68 9.90
C PHE A 26 -2.69 3.51 9.06
N GLY A 27 -1.76 2.87 8.34
CA GLY A 27 -0.83 3.55 7.43
C GLY A 27 -1.56 4.32 6.33
N LEU A 28 -2.56 3.70 5.68
CA LEU A 28 -3.37 4.34 4.66
C LEU A 28 -4.11 5.56 5.20
N TYR A 29 -4.78 5.43 6.36
CA TYR A 29 -5.52 6.54 6.96
C TYR A 29 -4.60 7.68 7.38
N MET A 30 -3.41 7.39 7.92
CA MET A 30 -2.41 8.41 8.26
C MET A 30 -2.02 9.23 7.03
N VAL A 31 -1.69 8.58 5.91
CA VAL A 31 -1.34 9.30 4.69
C VAL A 31 -2.55 10.04 4.14
N SER A 32 -3.70 9.39 3.99
CA SER A 32 -4.87 9.97 3.33
C SER A 32 -5.47 11.16 4.10
N MET A 33 -5.58 11.09 5.42
CA MET A 33 -6.17 12.17 6.23
C MET A 33 -5.25 13.38 6.38
N PHE A 34 -3.95 13.14 6.53
CA PHE A 34 -3.01 14.23 6.81
C PHE A 34 -2.36 14.81 5.55
N MET A 35 -2.42 14.10 4.43
CA MET A 35 -1.79 14.49 3.18
C MET A 35 -2.25 15.86 2.68
N ALA A 36 -3.57 16.09 2.57
CA ALA A 36 -4.11 17.35 2.08
C ALA A 36 -3.68 18.52 2.97
N ARG A 37 -3.76 18.35 4.29
CA ARG A 37 -3.31 19.34 5.26
C ARG A 37 -1.80 19.59 5.17
N PHE A 38 -1.01 18.54 5.03
CA PHE A 38 0.44 18.64 4.87
C PHE A 38 0.83 19.44 3.63
N LEU A 39 0.20 19.17 2.49
CA LEU A 39 0.44 19.90 1.24
C LEU A 39 0.05 21.37 1.36
N GLN A 40 -1.09 21.69 1.99
CA GLN A 40 -1.55 23.06 2.14
C GLN A 40 -0.73 23.86 3.16
N VAL A 41 -0.45 23.27 4.33
CA VAL A 41 0.14 24.01 5.47
C VAL A 41 1.68 23.97 5.44
N ASN A 42 2.25 22.80 5.13
CA ASN A 42 3.71 22.64 5.19
C ASN A 42 4.41 22.94 3.85
N LEU A 43 3.73 22.69 2.73
CA LEU A 43 4.27 22.94 1.39
C LEU A 43 3.62 24.13 0.71
N GLU A 44 2.70 24.83 1.39
CA GLU A 44 2.03 26.06 0.92
C GLU A 44 1.35 25.91 -0.46
N VAL A 45 0.90 24.70 -0.78
CA VAL A 45 0.20 24.39 -2.04
C VAL A 45 -1.16 25.07 -2.04
N ASN A 46 -1.44 25.90 -3.04
CA ASN A 46 -2.73 26.56 -3.16
C ASN A 46 -3.87 25.55 -3.42
N ALA A 47 -5.10 25.95 -3.07
CA ALA A 47 -6.27 25.06 -3.12
C ALA A 47 -6.58 24.52 -4.53
N ALA A 48 -6.35 25.30 -5.58
CA ALA A 48 -6.62 24.88 -6.96
C ALA A 48 -5.62 23.80 -7.39
N LEU A 49 -4.33 23.98 -7.08
CA LEU A 49 -3.29 23.00 -7.37
C LEU A 49 -3.49 21.73 -6.53
N LEU A 50 -3.87 21.87 -5.26
CA LEU A 50 -4.19 20.73 -4.43
C LEU A 50 -5.35 19.91 -5.01
N ALA A 51 -6.44 20.54 -5.44
CA ALA A 51 -7.56 19.85 -6.06
C ALA A 51 -7.12 19.06 -7.31
N THR A 52 -6.24 19.64 -8.13
CA THR A 52 -5.67 18.97 -9.31
C THR A 52 -4.81 17.77 -8.91
N ILE A 53 -3.96 17.91 -7.91
CA ILE A 53 -3.12 16.84 -7.39
C ILE A 53 -3.99 15.68 -6.88
N LEU A 54 -5.01 15.97 -6.08
CA LEU A 54 -5.93 14.96 -5.54
C LEU A 54 -6.69 14.24 -6.66
N LEU A 55 -7.12 14.95 -7.70
CA LEU A 55 -7.77 14.34 -8.85
C LEU A 55 -6.85 13.37 -9.58
N ILE A 56 -5.60 13.77 -9.85
CA ILE A 56 -4.61 12.91 -10.52
C ILE A 56 -4.32 11.68 -9.66
N TRP A 57 -4.23 11.82 -8.34
CA TRP A 57 -4.03 10.68 -7.45
C TRP A 57 -5.20 9.70 -7.45
N ASN A 58 -6.45 10.18 -7.43
CA ASN A 58 -7.62 9.31 -7.53
C ASN A 58 -7.64 8.51 -8.86
N ILE A 59 -7.20 9.13 -9.96
CA ILE A 59 -7.05 8.43 -11.24
C ILE A 59 -5.93 7.38 -11.14
N TRP A 60 -4.81 7.73 -10.50
CA TRP A 60 -3.70 6.80 -10.30
C TRP A 60 -4.13 5.60 -9.46
N ASP A 61 -4.85 5.80 -8.36
CA ASP A 61 -5.34 4.70 -7.49
C ASP A 61 -6.20 3.72 -8.30
N ALA A 62 -7.11 4.23 -9.13
CA ALA A 62 -7.95 3.40 -10.00
C ALA A 62 -7.15 2.56 -11.01
N VAL A 63 -5.96 3.00 -11.41
CA VAL A 63 -5.07 2.29 -12.35
C VAL A 63 -4.11 1.37 -11.60
N ASN A 64 -3.63 1.80 -10.45
CA ASN A 64 -2.62 1.07 -9.67
C ASN A 64 -3.12 -0.30 -9.18
N ASP A 65 -4.36 -0.38 -8.72
CA ASP A 65 -4.91 -1.63 -8.17
C ASP A 65 -4.98 -2.76 -9.21
N PRO A 66 -5.58 -2.59 -10.40
CA PRO A 66 -5.58 -3.64 -11.42
C PRO A 66 -4.19 -3.91 -11.99
N LEU A 67 -3.32 -2.90 -12.08
CA LEU A 67 -1.94 -3.06 -12.53
C LEU A 67 -1.16 -3.96 -11.57
N MET A 68 -1.22 -3.65 -10.28
CA MET A 68 -0.52 -4.44 -9.25
C MET A 68 -1.09 -5.84 -9.14
N GLY A 69 -2.42 -6.00 -9.22
CA GLY A 69 -3.08 -7.31 -9.27
C GLY A 69 -2.56 -8.16 -10.41
N THR A 70 -2.47 -7.59 -11.62
CA THR A 70 -1.93 -8.28 -12.80
C THR A 70 -0.48 -8.71 -12.62
N ILE A 71 0.37 -7.83 -12.06
CA ILE A 71 1.78 -8.14 -11.77
C ILE A 71 1.88 -9.30 -10.78
N MET A 72 1.10 -9.27 -9.72
CA MET A 72 1.08 -10.33 -8.71
C MET A 72 0.59 -11.65 -9.30
N ASP A 73 -0.45 -11.65 -10.12
CA ASP A 73 -0.99 -12.85 -10.77
C ASP A 73 0.05 -13.50 -11.70
N ILE A 74 0.77 -12.70 -12.48
CA ILE A 74 1.87 -13.19 -13.34
C ILE A 74 2.98 -13.84 -12.49
N CYS A 75 3.32 -13.24 -11.37
CA CYS A 75 4.32 -13.79 -10.45
C CYS A 75 3.83 -15.08 -9.77
N PHE A 76 2.55 -15.13 -9.38
CA PHE A 76 1.94 -16.30 -8.78
C PHE A 76 1.83 -17.48 -9.75
N ALA A 77 1.60 -17.21 -11.03
CA ALA A 77 1.59 -18.23 -12.07
C ALA A 77 2.97 -18.88 -12.26
N LYS A 78 4.05 -18.14 -12.02
CA LYS A 78 5.44 -18.63 -12.11
C LYS A 78 5.96 -19.28 -10.82
N ALA A 79 5.21 -19.20 -9.72
CA ALA A 79 5.65 -19.75 -8.45
C ALA A 79 5.62 -21.29 -8.46
N LYS A 80 6.59 -21.90 -7.77
CA LYS A 80 6.69 -23.37 -7.67
C LYS A 80 5.46 -23.94 -6.95
N PRO A 81 4.97 -25.12 -7.35
CA PRO A 81 3.90 -25.82 -6.64
C PRO A 81 4.25 -26.01 -5.15
N GLY A 82 3.32 -25.63 -4.27
CA GLY A 82 3.51 -25.73 -2.81
C GLY A 82 4.29 -24.59 -2.15
N ALA A 83 4.79 -23.61 -2.91
CA ALA A 83 5.39 -22.40 -2.35
C ALA A 83 4.33 -21.45 -1.79
N ASP A 84 4.65 -20.79 -0.68
CA ASP A 84 3.83 -19.69 -0.17
C ASP A 84 3.98 -18.49 -1.11
N LYS A 85 2.91 -18.16 -1.82
CA LYS A 85 2.89 -17.12 -2.86
C LYS A 85 2.68 -15.72 -2.28
N PHE A 86 1.97 -15.61 -1.16
CA PHE A 86 1.50 -14.34 -0.62
C PHE A 86 2.47 -13.72 0.39
N ARG A 87 3.08 -14.53 1.23
CA ARG A 87 3.98 -14.08 2.29
C ARG A 87 5.14 -13.20 1.81
N PRO A 88 5.86 -13.52 0.70
CA PRO A 88 6.93 -12.66 0.22
C PRO A 88 6.45 -11.25 -0.15
N TRP A 89 5.26 -11.14 -0.75
CA TRP A 89 4.68 -9.86 -1.14
C TRP A 89 4.24 -9.03 0.07
N ILE A 90 3.59 -9.66 1.05
CA ILE A 90 3.22 -9.00 2.30
C ILE A 90 4.47 -8.52 3.05
N LEU A 91 5.52 -9.34 3.14
CA LEU A 91 6.76 -8.95 3.80
C LEU A 91 7.51 -7.84 3.06
N ALA A 92 7.49 -7.85 1.72
CA ALA A 92 8.10 -6.79 0.91
C ALA A 92 7.32 -5.47 0.99
N SER A 93 6.00 -5.51 1.14
CA SER A 93 5.17 -4.30 1.26
C SER A 93 5.48 -3.48 2.52
N ILE A 94 5.84 -4.13 3.63
CA ILE A 94 6.09 -3.46 4.92
C ILE A 94 7.18 -2.38 4.81
N PRO A 95 8.43 -2.69 4.37
CA PRO A 95 9.45 -1.68 4.24
C PRO A 95 9.13 -0.63 3.17
N ILE A 96 8.46 -1.02 2.08
CA ILE A 96 8.05 -0.08 1.01
C ILE A 96 7.06 0.95 1.57
N MET A 97 6.03 0.51 2.29
CA MET A 97 5.06 1.41 2.93
C MET A 97 5.73 2.30 3.98
N PHE A 98 6.57 1.72 4.83
CA PHE A 98 7.23 2.47 5.89
C PHE A 98 8.14 3.57 5.32
N VAL A 99 9.02 3.21 4.38
CA VAL A 99 9.93 4.17 3.74
C VAL A 99 9.13 5.19 2.92
N GLY A 100 8.13 4.75 2.17
CA GLY A 100 7.26 5.65 1.39
C GLY A 100 6.55 6.68 2.26
N MET A 101 5.97 6.24 3.40
CA MET A 101 5.28 7.12 4.33
C MET A 101 6.24 8.13 5.00
N VAL A 102 7.34 7.65 5.54
CA VAL A 102 8.32 8.52 6.21
C VAL A 102 8.92 9.52 5.23
N ALA A 103 9.31 9.06 4.04
CA ALA A 103 9.88 9.91 3.01
C ALA A 103 8.87 10.94 2.49
N PHE A 104 7.59 10.57 2.37
CA PHE A 104 6.52 11.49 1.94
C PHE A 104 6.41 12.73 2.83
N TYR A 105 6.56 12.58 4.14
CA TYR A 105 6.50 13.72 5.07
C TYR A 105 7.87 14.40 5.28
N ALA A 106 8.98 13.69 5.10
CA ALA A 106 10.32 14.21 5.39
C ALA A 106 10.99 14.88 4.19
N VAL A 107 10.91 14.31 2.99
CA VAL A 107 11.69 14.75 1.84
C VAL A 107 11.17 16.03 1.19
N PRO A 108 9.87 16.19 0.88
CA PRO A 108 9.37 17.36 0.19
C PRO A 108 9.70 18.69 0.87
N PRO A 109 9.58 18.84 2.21
CA PRO A 109 9.94 20.11 2.87
C PRO A 109 11.43 20.48 2.72
N MET A 110 12.31 19.49 2.55
CA MET A 110 13.76 19.71 2.41
C MET A 110 14.15 20.27 1.04
N LEU A 111 13.25 20.21 0.05
CA LEU A 111 13.53 20.65 -1.32
C LEU A 111 13.29 22.15 -1.55
N GLY A 112 12.85 22.88 -0.53
CA GLY A 112 12.76 24.34 -0.57
C GLY A 112 11.62 24.92 -1.42
N GLY A 113 10.60 24.11 -1.74
CA GLY A 113 9.41 24.54 -2.48
C GLY A 113 9.48 24.35 -4.01
N GLY A 114 8.42 24.74 -4.69
CA GLY A 114 8.32 24.70 -6.14
C GLY A 114 7.98 23.31 -6.72
N PHE A 115 8.25 23.15 -8.01
CA PHE A 115 7.88 21.94 -8.77
C PHE A 115 8.57 20.68 -8.22
N ALA A 116 9.83 20.76 -7.81
CA ALA A 116 10.58 19.62 -7.29
C ALA A 116 9.93 19.03 -6.02
N THR A 117 9.43 19.89 -5.13
CA THR A 117 8.73 19.51 -3.90
C THR A 117 7.45 18.75 -4.21
N ILE A 118 6.65 19.25 -5.15
CA ILE A 118 5.40 18.63 -5.55
C ILE A 118 5.65 17.28 -6.27
N ALA A 119 6.64 17.24 -7.16
CA ALA A 119 7.04 16.03 -7.86
C ALA A 119 7.54 14.94 -6.88
N ALA A 120 8.36 15.33 -5.90
CA ALA A 120 8.82 14.41 -4.86
C ALA A 120 7.65 13.86 -4.03
N ALA A 121 6.72 14.71 -3.58
CA ALA A 121 5.53 14.28 -2.86
C ALA A 121 4.68 13.31 -3.70
N PHE A 122 4.52 13.59 -4.99
CA PHE A 122 3.78 12.72 -5.90
C PHE A 122 4.42 11.35 -6.06
N ILE A 123 5.71 11.29 -6.32
CA ILE A 123 6.46 10.03 -6.48
C ILE A 123 6.43 9.20 -5.20
N LEU A 124 6.66 9.84 -4.04
CA LEU A 124 6.69 9.14 -2.75
C LEU A 124 5.32 8.61 -2.34
N LYS A 125 4.24 9.31 -2.69
CA LYS A 125 2.88 8.79 -2.53
C LYS A 125 2.64 7.54 -3.40
N ILE A 126 3.08 7.55 -4.66
CA ILE A 126 3.01 6.37 -5.55
C ILE A 126 3.76 5.19 -4.95
N VAL A 127 4.95 5.40 -4.40
CA VAL A 127 5.73 4.33 -3.74
C VAL A 127 4.97 3.76 -2.54
N PHE A 128 4.41 4.63 -1.70
CA PHE A 128 3.59 4.19 -0.56
C PHE A 128 2.39 3.37 -1.00
N GLU A 129 1.65 3.83 -2.00
CA GLU A 129 0.45 3.15 -2.51
C GLU A 129 0.76 1.82 -3.16
N ALA A 130 1.84 1.73 -3.92
CA ALA A 130 2.28 0.44 -4.46
C ALA A 130 2.52 -0.58 -3.34
N GLY A 131 3.18 -0.18 -2.25
CA GLY A 131 3.35 -1.02 -1.06
C GLY A 131 2.01 -1.39 -0.41
N TYR A 132 1.11 -0.43 -0.25
CA TYR A 132 -0.22 -0.67 0.33
C TYR A 132 -1.04 -1.64 -0.52
N THR A 133 -1.09 -1.45 -1.83
CA THR A 133 -1.83 -2.32 -2.76
C THR A 133 -1.26 -3.74 -2.75
N MET A 134 0.07 -3.90 -2.73
CA MET A 134 0.72 -5.21 -2.57
C MET A 134 0.26 -5.92 -1.30
N MET A 135 0.21 -5.21 -0.19
CA MET A 135 -0.24 -5.75 1.09
C MET A 135 -1.72 -6.11 1.05
N ASN A 136 -2.57 -5.20 0.56
CA ASN A 136 -4.01 -5.37 0.51
C ASN A 136 -4.43 -6.57 -0.35
N ILE A 137 -3.86 -6.71 -1.56
CA ILE A 137 -4.09 -7.87 -2.43
C ILE A 137 -3.57 -9.17 -1.78
N GLY A 138 -2.38 -9.12 -1.19
CA GLY A 138 -1.79 -10.27 -0.51
C GLY A 138 -2.63 -10.75 0.67
N MET A 139 -3.11 -9.83 1.50
CA MET A 139 -3.97 -10.13 2.67
C MET A 139 -5.34 -10.62 2.23
N GLY A 140 -5.99 -9.97 1.24
CA GLY A 140 -7.28 -10.40 0.72
C GLY A 140 -7.24 -11.80 0.11
N SER A 141 -6.18 -12.12 -0.65
CA SER A 141 -5.97 -13.43 -1.23
C SER A 141 -5.68 -14.51 -0.17
N LEU A 142 -4.98 -14.15 0.91
CA LEU A 142 -4.73 -15.03 2.04
C LEU A 142 -6.05 -15.38 2.75
N LEU A 143 -6.93 -14.40 2.97
CA LEU A 143 -8.25 -14.62 3.57
C LEU A 143 -9.09 -15.62 2.76
N GLY A 144 -9.11 -15.48 1.43
CA GLY A 144 -9.80 -16.41 0.54
C GLY A 144 -9.28 -17.85 0.59
N ASN A 145 -8.01 -18.05 0.96
CA ASN A 145 -7.42 -19.39 1.13
C ASN A 145 -7.58 -19.95 2.56
N MET A 146 -7.94 -19.12 3.53
CA MET A 146 -8.17 -19.53 4.93
C MET A 146 -9.62 -19.91 5.21
N ALA A 147 -10.55 -19.49 4.34
CA ALA A 147 -11.98 -19.81 4.42
C ALA A 147 -12.29 -21.11 3.70
#